data_f4983455ffdf46bf424351614e934d69
#
_entry.id   f4983455ffdf46bf424351614e934d69
#
_cell.length_a   1.000
_cell.length_b   1.000
_cell.length_c   1.000
_cell.angle_alpha   90.00
_cell.angle_beta   90.00
_cell.angle_gamma   90.00
#
_symmetry.space_group_name_H-M   'P 1'
#
loop_
_entity.id
_entity.type
_entity.pdbx_description
1 polymer ?
#
loop_
_entity_poly.entity_id
_entity_poly.type
_entity_poly.pdbx_seq_one_letter_code
_entity_poly.pdbx_strand_id
1 'polypeptide(L)'
;DNFFELDPFLSRNGGPPKKFYGESSEILIDEAIKYIEKKQLEDVPFFTVIWFGSPHEPYSGMETDLLLYKDLPEKYSDTMVRLTSNTTGQQVKRPLRDVLIERYAEITAMDRSIGKLRNALKTLGIKDNTLLWYCGDNGIPPSGLRESRFRGLKGKLYENGIRVPGIIEWPAGIPNPRVLTVNAVTADILPTLCQLTGATPPDVPLDGINLVPNWLGKKNERGEAIKFWSFKADYDTSAKPYIDPELQKGTTPTVKEADGLLTRTFKNFHHPKIREQDFTGARAILTDDYKLVIDGEKKAGVELFDLKKDPSEKNNLAEVHPDMVQTLSKQ
;
A
#
# COMPACT_ATOMS: atom_id res chain seq x y z
N ASP A 1 -4.32 -1.86 15.73
CA ASP A 1 -3.17 -2.62 16.19
C ASP A 1 -1.92 -2.13 15.49
N ASN A 2 -0.86 -1.91 16.26
CA ASN A 2 0.42 -1.43 15.78
C ASN A 2 1.37 -2.61 15.67
N PHE A 3 1.59 -3.09 14.46
CA PHE A 3 2.41 -4.26 14.17
C PHE A 3 3.68 -3.92 13.37
N PHE A 4 4.17 -2.71 13.57
CA PHE A 4 5.40 -2.24 12.91
C PHE A 4 6.68 -2.56 13.69
N GLU A 5 6.57 -3.10 14.89
CA GLU A 5 7.70 -3.28 15.81
C GLU A 5 8.04 -4.76 15.99
N LEU A 6 9.28 -5.00 16.42
CA LEU A 6 9.69 -6.29 16.95
C LEU A 6 8.93 -6.61 18.24
N ASP A 7 8.63 -7.87 18.46
CA ASP A 7 7.92 -8.36 19.62
C ASP A 7 6.59 -7.63 19.89
N PRO A 8 5.68 -7.52 18.94
CA PRO A 8 4.49 -6.72 19.07
C PRO A 8 3.46 -7.34 20.03
N PHE A 9 2.66 -6.48 20.67
CA PHE A 9 1.45 -6.89 21.36
C PHE A 9 0.27 -6.83 20.40
N LEU A 10 -0.31 -7.98 20.06
CA LEU A 10 -1.40 -8.09 19.10
C LEU A 10 -2.61 -8.80 19.72
N SER A 11 -3.81 -8.41 19.29
CA SER A 11 -5.06 -9.11 19.59
C SER A 11 -5.36 -10.11 18.47
N ARG A 12 -5.68 -11.35 18.84
CA ARG A 12 -6.16 -12.37 17.92
C ARG A 12 -7.68 -12.46 18.02
N ASN A 13 -8.40 -12.22 16.91
CA ASN A 13 -9.86 -12.33 16.82
C ASN A 13 -10.61 -11.51 17.88
N GLY A 14 -10.11 -10.32 18.23
CA GLY A 14 -10.71 -9.49 19.27
C GLY A 14 -10.47 -9.96 20.70
N GLY A 15 -9.67 -11.00 20.91
CA GLY A 15 -9.26 -11.45 22.24
C GLY A 15 -8.27 -10.51 22.92
N PRO A 16 -7.94 -10.76 24.21
CA PRO A 16 -6.96 -9.94 24.93
C PRO A 16 -5.62 -9.88 24.19
N PRO A 17 -4.98 -8.70 24.13
CA PRO A 17 -3.66 -8.55 23.54
C PRO A 17 -2.63 -9.46 24.23
N LYS A 18 -1.77 -10.06 23.41
CA LYS A 18 -0.66 -10.89 23.87
C LYS A 18 0.63 -10.43 23.19
N LYS A 19 1.74 -10.56 23.91
CA LYS A 19 3.05 -10.35 23.31
C LYS A 19 3.36 -11.52 22.38
N PHE A 20 3.72 -11.18 21.14
CA PHE A 20 4.34 -12.09 20.20
C PHE A 20 5.83 -11.80 20.14
N TYR A 21 6.63 -12.77 19.76
CA TYR A 21 8.09 -12.63 19.71
C TYR A 21 8.56 -12.77 18.26
N GLY A 22 9.43 -11.88 17.84
CA GLY A 22 9.98 -11.84 16.50
C GLY A 22 9.46 -10.67 15.66
N GLU A 23 9.67 -10.74 14.38
CA GLU A 23 9.33 -9.71 13.42
C GLU A 23 7.85 -9.81 13.01
N SER A 24 7.18 -8.67 12.91
CA SER A 24 5.72 -8.59 12.72
C SER A 24 5.25 -9.26 11.43
N SER A 25 5.97 -9.11 10.32
CA SER A 25 5.61 -9.73 9.05
C SER A 25 5.66 -11.26 9.10
N GLU A 26 6.65 -11.81 9.84
CA GLU A 26 6.77 -13.26 10.05
C GLU A 26 5.61 -13.80 10.90
N ILE A 27 5.24 -13.07 11.94
CA ILE A 27 4.10 -13.41 12.81
C ILE A 27 2.79 -13.44 12.02
N LEU A 28 2.54 -12.43 11.18
CA LEU A 28 1.34 -12.36 10.35
C LEU A 28 1.26 -13.52 9.34
N ILE A 29 2.39 -13.86 8.71
CA ILE A 29 2.45 -14.99 7.78
C ILE A 29 2.23 -16.32 8.50
N ASP A 30 2.74 -16.50 9.71
CA ASP A 30 2.52 -17.71 10.50
C ASP A 30 1.06 -17.90 10.84
N GLU A 31 0.36 -16.84 11.20
CA GLU A 31 -1.08 -16.90 11.44
C GLU A 31 -1.88 -17.17 10.15
N ALA A 32 -1.46 -16.58 9.02
CA ALA A 32 -2.08 -16.84 7.73
C ALA A 32 -1.89 -18.31 7.30
N ILE A 33 -0.71 -18.88 7.47
CA ILE A 33 -0.43 -20.29 7.14
C ILE A 33 -1.32 -21.21 7.99
N LYS A 34 -1.41 -21.00 9.31
CA LYS A 34 -2.30 -21.78 10.18
C LYS A 34 -3.75 -21.73 9.73
N TYR A 35 -4.22 -20.56 9.27
CA TYR A 35 -5.58 -20.42 8.76
C TYR A 35 -5.75 -21.20 7.46
N ILE A 36 -4.82 -21.12 6.53
CA ILE A 36 -4.84 -21.82 5.23
C ILE A 36 -4.83 -23.34 5.46
N GLU A 37 -3.94 -23.86 6.31
CA GLU A 37 -3.88 -25.26 6.70
C GLU A 37 -5.22 -25.77 7.25
N LYS A 38 -5.83 -24.99 8.13
CA LYS A 38 -7.16 -25.32 8.67
C LYS A 38 -8.20 -25.38 7.55
N LYS A 39 -8.23 -24.42 6.60
CA LYS A 39 -9.19 -24.40 5.51
C LYS A 39 -8.99 -25.54 4.54
N GLN A 40 -7.75 -25.93 4.29
CA GLN A 40 -7.44 -27.10 3.48
C GLN A 40 -7.95 -28.40 4.13
N LEU A 41 -7.79 -28.57 5.44
CA LEU A 41 -8.32 -29.73 6.16
C LEU A 41 -9.85 -29.78 6.14
N GLU A 42 -10.51 -28.64 6.10
CA GLU A 42 -11.97 -28.50 5.97
C GLU A 42 -12.46 -28.70 4.53
N ASP A 43 -11.56 -28.82 3.56
CA ASP A 43 -11.83 -28.89 2.11
C ASP A 43 -12.70 -27.72 1.60
N VAL A 44 -12.41 -26.51 2.09
CA VAL A 44 -13.12 -25.29 1.68
C VAL A 44 -12.16 -24.27 1.07
N PRO A 45 -12.60 -23.51 0.05
CA PRO A 45 -11.82 -22.41 -0.48
C PRO A 45 -11.52 -21.36 0.60
N PHE A 46 -10.41 -20.67 0.47
CA PHE A 46 -10.06 -19.57 1.37
C PHE A 46 -9.81 -18.26 0.63
N PHE A 47 -10.09 -17.17 1.31
CA PHE A 47 -9.68 -15.82 0.94
C PHE A 47 -8.97 -15.19 2.13
N THR A 48 -7.75 -14.74 1.94
CA THR A 48 -6.93 -14.16 3.00
C THR A 48 -6.33 -12.84 2.52
N VAL A 49 -6.51 -11.80 3.31
CA VAL A 49 -5.86 -10.50 3.12
C VAL A 49 -4.84 -10.31 4.23
N ILE A 50 -3.59 -10.08 3.86
CA ILE A 50 -2.49 -9.89 4.78
C ILE A 50 -2.00 -8.45 4.64
N TRP A 51 -2.20 -7.63 5.65
CA TRP A 51 -1.75 -6.26 5.70
C TRP A 51 -0.47 -6.16 6.51
N PHE A 52 0.64 -6.03 5.82
CA PHE A 52 1.91 -5.77 6.48
C PHE A 52 1.97 -4.33 6.98
N GLY A 53 2.52 -4.13 8.17
CA GLY A 53 2.90 -2.80 8.65
C GLY A 53 4.16 -2.30 7.96
N SER A 54 5.10 -3.20 7.70
CA SER A 54 6.37 -2.91 7.05
C SER A 54 6.20 -2.53 5.57
N PRO A 55 6.99 -1.59 5.07
CA PRO A 55 8.03 -0.81 5.75
C PRO A 55 7.55 0.60 6.13
N HIS A 56 6.55 0.73 6.99
CA HIS A 56 6.07 2.01 7.50
C HIS A 56 6.76 2.35 8.83
N GLU A 57 6.96 3.64 9.10
CA GLU A 57 7.46 4.10 10.41
C GLU A 57 6.45 3.80 11.55
N PRO A 58 6.94 3.56 12.77
CA PRO A 58 8.33 3.53 13.21
C PRO A 58 9.05 2.28 12.73
N TYR A 59 10.35 2.46 12.40
CA TYR A 59 11.15 1.36 11.88
C TYR A 59 11.84 0.58 12.99
N SER A 60 11.97 -0.72 12.77
CA SER A 60 12.75 -1.64 13.59
C SER A 60 13.28 -2.78 12.71
N GLY A 61 14.09 -3.65 13.24
CA GLY A 61 14.58 -4.80 12.50
C GLY A 61 15.29 -5.78 13.43
N MET A 62 15.31 -7.04 13.06
CA MET A 62 16.14 -8.02 13.74
C MET A 62 17.61 -7.70 13.49
N GLU A 63 18.46 -7.93 14.48
CA GLU A 63 19.91 -7.66 14.39
C GLU A 63 20.54 -8.32 13.16
N THR A 64 20.14 -9.55 12.87
CA THR A 64 20.61 -10.30 11.68
C THR A 64 20.29 -9.59 10.36
N ASP A 65 19.12 -8.95 10.27
CA ASP A 65 18.69 -8.24 9.07
C ASP A 65 19.33 -6.85 8.98
N LEU A 66 19.50 -6.15 10.11
CA LEU A 66 20.22 -4.87 10.18
C LEU A 66 21.67 -5.00 9.72
N LEU A 67 22.34 -6.09 10.10
CA LEU A 67 23.74 -6.36 9.73
C LEU A 67 23.94 -6.50 8.21
N LEU A 68 22.92 -6.90 7.44
CA LEU A 68 23.00 -6.98 5.99
C LEU A 68 23.24 -5.61 5.33
N TYR A 69 22.86 -4.53 6.00
CA TYR A 69 22.90 -3.17 5.49
C TYR A 69 23.89 -2.26 6.20
N LYS A 70 24.76 -2.81 7.05
CA LYS A 70 25.78 -2.05 7.81
C LYS A 70 26.71 -1.21 6.93
N ASP A 71 26.96 -1.68 5.69
CA ASP A 71 27.86 -1.02 4.75
C ASP A 71 27.15 0.00 3.84
N LEU A 72 25.95 0.43 4.21
CA LEU A 72 25.25 1.49 3.49
C LEU A 72 26.11 2.78 3.48
N PRO A 73 26.19 3.50 2.34
CA PRO A 73 27.09 4.65 2.21
C PRO A 73 26.90 5.72 3.30
N GLU A 74 28.01 6.21 3.86
CA GLU A 74 28.03 7.23 4.90
C GLU A 74 27.41 8.57 4.46
N LYS A 75 27.39 8.87 3.16
CA LYS A 75 26.72 10.08 2.60
C LYS A 75 25.27 10.26 3.06
N TYR A 76 24.60 9.20 3.48
CA TYR A 76 23.22 9.27 3.98
C TYR A 76 23.15 9.70 5.45
N SER A 77 24.24 9.71 6.18
CA SER A 77 24.30 10.16 7.58
C SER A 77 24.15 11.68 7.72
N ASP A 78 24.53 12.45 6.68
CA ASP A 78 24.43 13.91 6.68
C ASP A 78 22.99 14.41 6.49
N THR A 79 22.09 13.54 6.05
CA THR A 79 20.68 13.89 5.84
C THR A 79 19.85 13.48 7.03
N MET A 80 19.23 14.47 7.69
CA MET A 80 18.31 14.22 8.80
C MET A 80 16.86 14.11 8.27
N VAL A 81 16.17 13.04 8.67
CA VAL A 81 14.75 12.83 8.36
C VAL A 81 13.91 12.85 9.61
N ARG A 82 12.67 13.32 9.48
CA ARG A 82 11.69 13.34 10.55
C ARG A 82 10.81 12.09 10.45
N LEU A 83 10.62 11.41 11.55
CA LEU A 83 9.78 10.22 11.66
C LEU A 83 9.26 10.04 13.09
N THR A 84 8.30 9.13 13.26
CA THR A 84 7.78 8.74 14.57
C THR A 84 8.77 7.81 15.26
N SER A 85 9.09 8.10 16.53
CA SER A 85 9.92 7.23 17.37
C SER A 85 9.15 5.97 17.79
N ASN A 86 9.76 4.80 17.64
CA ASN A 86 9.23 3.53 18.13
C ASN A 86 9.22 3.43 19.67
N THR A 87 10.00 4.24 20.36
CA THR A 87 10.09 4.22 21.83
C THR A 87 9.12 5.18 22.49
N THR A 88 8.97 6.40 21.94
CA THR A 88 8.20 7.47 22.59
C THR A 88 6.91 7.81 21.84
N GLY A 89 6.76 7.38 20.59
CA GLY A 89 5.66 7.79 19.72
C GLY A 89 5.71 9.27 19.29
N GLN A 90 6.73 10.01 19.70
CA GLN A 90 6.90 11.41 19.33
C GLN A 90 7.70 11.56 18.04
N GLN A 91 7.55 12.71 17.40
CA GLN A 91 8.34 13.05 16.22
C GLN A 91 9.80 13.30 16.60
N VAL A 92 10.70 12.56 15.98
CA VAL A 92 12.15 12.68 16.17
C VAL A 92 12.85 12.93 14.83
N LYS A 93 14.08 13.43 14.89
CA LYS A 93 14.97 13.52 13.73
C LYS A 93 16.06 12.48 13.88
N ARG A 94 16.31 11.72 12.82
CA ARG A 94 17.36 10.69 12.78
C ARG A 94 18.13 10.78 11.47
N PRO A 95 19.40 10.33 11.44
CA PRO A 95 20.14 10.18 10.19
C PRO A 95 19.38 9.28 9.19
N LEU A 96 19.32 9.71 7.94
CA LEU A 96 18.66 8.91 6.88
C LEU A 96 19.30 7.51 6.75
N ARG A 97 20.62 7.41 6.96
CA ARG A 97 21.32 6.13 6.90
C ARG A 97 20.74 5.11 7.87
N ASP A 98 20.56 5.48 9.13
CA ASP A 98 20.02 4.57 10.16
C ASP A 98 18.58 4.15 9.81
N VAL A 99 17.77 5.10 9.35
CA VAL A 99 16.39 4.87 8.93
C VAL A 99 16.32 3.93 7.72
N LEU A 100 17.25 4.06 6.76
CA LEU A 100 17.32 3.16 5.60
C LEU A 100 17.75 1.75 5.99
N ILE A 101 18.70 1.59 6.92
CA ILE A 101 19.14 0.27 7.42
C ILE A 101 17.94 -0.47 8.02
N GLU A 102 17.20 0.17 8.91
CA GLU A 102 16.02 -0.42 9.54
C GLU A 102 14.92 -0.74 8.52
N ARG A 103 14.61 0.18 7.62
CA ARG A 103 13.61 -0.03 6.56
C ARG A 103 13.96 -1.22 5.66
N TYR A 104 15.22 -1.33 5.25
CA TYR A 104 15.65 -2.43 4.41
C TYR A 104 15.65 -3.76 5.16
N ALA A 105 15.96 -3.75 6.45
CA ALA A 105 15.84 -4.92 7.32
C ALA A 105 14.37 -5.40 7.37
N GLU A 106 13.40 -4.50 7.56
CA GLU A 106 11.97 -4.83 7.52
C GLU A 106 11.52 -5.38 6.16
N ILE A 107 11.98 -4.79 5.05
CA ILE A 107 11.68 -5.29 3.70
C ILE A 107 12.26 -6.71 3.52
N THR A 108 13.46 -6.97 4.02
CA THR A 108 14.07 -8.30 3.99
C THR A 108 13.26 -9.32 4.78
N ALA A 109 12.80 -8.96 5.97
CA ALA A 109 11.93 -9.81 6.79
C ALA A 109 10.58 -10.08 6.11
N MET A 110 9.99 -9.08 5.50
CA MET A 110 8.74 -9.21 4.74
C MET A 110 8.93 -10.13 3.51
N ASP A 111 10.00 -9.96 2.75
CA ASP A 111 10.31 -10.83 1.59
C ASP A 111 10.52 -12.29 2.02
N ARG A 112 11.28 -12.51 3.08
CA ARG A 112 11.47 -13.84 3.70
C ARG A 112 10.14 -14.45 4.13
N SER A 113 9.25 -13.66 4.71
CA SER A 113 7.92 -14.07 5.15
C SER A 113 7.03 -14.50 3.98
N ILE A 114 7.04 -13.75 2.88
CA ILE A 114 6.33 -14.11 1.63
C ILE A 114 6.93 -15.41 1.06
N GLY A 115 8.26 -15.57 1.09
CA GLY A 115 8.92 -16.80 0.71
C GLY A 115 8.45 -18.01 1.53
N LYS A 116 8.27 -17.84 2.85
CA LYS A 116 7.72 -18.84 3.76
C LYS A 116 6.29 -19.24 3.38
N LEU A 117 5.42 -18.25 3.10
CA LEU A 117 4.05 -18.51 2.62
C LEU A 117 4.06 -19.33 1.31
N ARG A 118 4.86 -18.92 0.33
CA ARG A 118 4.97 -19.63 -0.96
C ARG A 118 5.45 -21.08 -0.78
N ASN A 119 6.38 -21.31 0.14
CA ASN A 119 6.83 -22.67 0.48
C ASN A 119 5.72 -23.48 1.17
N ALA A 120 4.97 -22.91 2.07
CA ALA A 120 3.82 -23.57 2.71
C ALA A 120 2.78 -23.97 1.68
N LEU A 121 2.36 -23.08 0.77
CA LEU A 121 1.43 -23.39 -0.30
C LEU A 121 1.92 -24.54 -1.20
N LYS A 122 3.24 -24.60 -1.47
CA LYS A 122 3.86 -25.70 -2.23
C LYS A 122 3.80 -27.02 -1.44
N THR A 123 4.16 -27.00 -0.16
CA THR A 123 4.14 -28.20 0.71
C THR A 123 2.73 -28.76 0.86
N LEU A 124 1.72 -27.88 0.93
CA LEU A 124 0.31 -28.26 0.99
C LEU A 124 -0.25 -28.73 -0.36
N GLY A 125 0.52 -28.63 -1.46
CA GLY A 125 0.09 -29.05 -2.80
C GLY A 125 -0.95 -28.12 -3.46
N ILE A 126 -1.15 -26.92 -2.93
CA ILE A 126 -2.19 -25.99 -3.41
C ILE A 126 -1.63 -24.77 -4.14
N LYS A 127 -0.30 -24.64 -4.25
CA LYS A 127 0.36 -23.48 -4.86
C LYS A 127 -0.16 -23.18 -6.26
N ASP A 128 -0.34 -24.18 -7.09
CA ASP A 128 -0.71 -23.98 -8.50
C ASP A 128 -2.12 -23.40 -8.66
N ASN A 129 -3.02 -23.76 -7.74
CA ASN A 129 -4.41 -23.26 -7.71
C ASN A 129 -4.63 -22.14 -6.69
N THR A 130 -3.58 -21.48 -6.24
CA THR A 130 -3.66 -20.32 -5.35
C THR A 130 -3.20 -19.07 -6.09
N LEU A 131 -4.07 -18.07 -6.14
CA LEU A 131 -3.72 -16.72 -6.59
C LEU A 131 -3.07 -15.95 -5.44
N LEU A 132 -1.80 -15.64 -5.55
CA LEU A 132 -1.07 -14.74 -4.65
C LEU A 132 -0.92 -13.37 -5.32
N TRP A 133 -1.52 -12.35 -4.74
CA TRP A 133 -1.47 -10.98 -5.24
C TRP A 133 -0.81 -10.06 -4.22
N TYR A 134 0.34 -9.51 -4.58
CA TYR A 134 1.08 -8.53 -3.79
C TYR A 134 1.00 -7.15 -4.43
N CYS A 135 0.74 -6.12 -3.64
CA CYS A 135 0.87 -4.73 -4.05
C CYS A 135 1.23 -3.82 -2.85
N GLY A 136 1.83 -2.67 -3.15
CA GLY A 136 1.94 -1.58 -2.18
C GLY A 136 0.62 -0.82 -2.04
N ASP A 137 0.49 -0.06 -0.96
CA ASP A 137 -0.67 0.80 -0.67
C ASP A 137 -0.50 2.22 -1.22
N ASN A 138 0.72 2.74 -1.17
CA ASN A 138 1.09 4.07 -1.67
C ASN A 138 2.60 4.17 -1.96
N GLY A 139 2.99 5.27 -2.60
CA GLY A 139 4.38 5.53 -2.95
C GLY A 139 5.28 5.91 -1.77
N ILE A 140 6.51 6.32 -2.09
CA ILE A 140 7.58 6.53 -1.12
C ILE A 140 7.28 7.66 -0.13
N PRO A 141 7.47 7.47 1.19
CA PRO A 141 7.25 8.51 2.18
C PRO A 141 8.36 9.59 2.17
N PRO A 142 8.14 10.75 2.83
CA PRO A 142 9.14 11.82 2.95
C PRO A 142 10.47 11.39 3.58
N SER A 143 10.44 10.37 4.46
CA SER A 143 11.62 9.74 5.05
C SER A 143 12.31 8.72 4.13
N GLY A 144 11.84 8.57 2.90
CA GLY A 144 12.41 7.68 1.90
C GLY A 144 13.63 8.26 1.20
N LEU A 145 14.24 7.42 0.36
CA LEU A 145 15.37 7.81 -0.46
C LEU A 145 14.91 8.84 -1.51
N ARG A 146 15.51 10.03 -1.50
CA ARG A 146 15.17 11.11 -2.44
C ARG A 146 15.73 10.91 -3.86
N GLU A 147 16.52 9.88 -4.07
CA GLU A 147 17.13 9.54 -5.36
C GLU A 147 16.19 8.71 -6.28
N SER A 148 14.89 8.76 -6.02
CA SER A 148 13.92 8.16 -6.94
C SER A 148 13.93 8.86 -8.29
N ARG A 149 13.85 8.08 -9.37
CA ARG A 149 13.65 8.61 -10.72
C ARG A 149 12.26 9.21 -10.95
N PHE A 150 11.32 8.95 -10.06
CA PHE A 150 9.94 9.43 -10.16
C PHE A 150 9.74 10.70 -9.36
N ARG A 151 8.85 11.57 -9.82
CA ARG A 151 8.47 12.81 -9.16
C ARG A 151 7.48 12.58 -8.02
N GLY A 152 7.53 13.42 -7.00
CA GLY A 152 6.59 13.43 -5.88
C GLY A 152 6.96 12.50 -4.74
N LEU A 153 6.03 12.33 -3.82
CA LEU A 153 6.15 11.53 -2.60
C LEU A 153 4.74 11.09 -2.17
N LYS A 154 4.62 10.16 -1.22
CA LYS A 154 3.37 9.78 -0.56
C LYS A 154 2.49 11.02 -0.26
N GLY A 155 1.23 10.96 -0.62
CA GLY A 155 0.28 12.06 -0.50
C GLY A 155 0.31 13.07 -1.66
N LYS A 156 1.10 12.81 -2.72
CA LYS A 156 1.11 13.56 -3.97
C LYS A 156 0.62 12.72 -5.13
N LEU A 157 0.10 13.37 -6.18
CA LEU A 157 -0.50 12.71 -7.35
C LEU A 157 0.50 12.36 -8.45
N TYR A 158 1.78 12.63 -8.24
CA TYR A 158 2.85 12.26 -9.16
C TYR A 158 3.29 10.80 -8.96
N GLU A 159 3.99 10.25 -9.95
CA GLU A 159 4.34 8.82 -10.01
C GLU A 159 4.95 8.28 -8.72
N ASN A 160 5.86 9.02 -8.07
CA ASN A 160 6.48 8.56 -6.83
C ASN A 160 5.52 8.52 -5.62
N GLY A 161 4.38 9.18 -5.72
CA GLY A 161 3.35 9.17 -4.68
C GLY A 161 2.30 8.08 -4.86
N ILE A 162 2.04 7.67 -6.12
CA ILE A 162 0.94 6.74 -6.45
C ILE A 162 1.42 5.42 -7.05
N ARG A 163 2.60 5.36 -7.66
CA ARG A 163 3.12 4.15 -8.28
C ARG A 163 3.71 3.21 -7.24
N VAL A 164 3.26 1.98 -7.26
CA VAL A 164 3.64 0.92 -6.32
C VAL A 164 3.99 -0.36 -7.08
N PRO A 165 4.78 -1.28 -6.49
CA PRO A 165 4.95 -2.60 -7.07
C PRO A 165 3.63 -3.37 -7.05
N GLY A 166 3.41 -4.16 -8.10
CA GLY A 166 2.29 -5.10 -8.18
C GLY A 166 2.77 -6.41 -8.78
N ILE A 167 2.57 -7.51 -8.09
CA ILE A 167 3.02 -8.84 -8.50
C ILE A 167 1.88 -9.85 -8.30
N ILE A 168 1.68 -10.71 -9.30
CA ILE A 168 0.71 -11.79 -9.23
C ILE A 168 1.42 -13.10 -9.54
N GLU A 169 1.23 -14.10 -8.69
CA GLU A 169 1.64 -15.48 -8.91
C GLU A 169 0.39 -16.37 -8.88
N TRP A 170 0.13 -17.03 -9.99
CA TRP A 170 -0.97 -18.00 -10.13
C TRP A 170 -0.64 -18.99 -11.23
N PRO A 171 0.13 -20.05 -10.94
CA PRO A 171 0.67 -20.95 -11.95
C PRO A 171 -0.39 -21.60 -12.84
N ALA A 172 -1.54 -22.02 -12.30
CA ALA A 172 -2.61 -22.60 -13.09
C ALA A 172 -3.25 -21.63 -14.09
N GLY A 173 -3.33 -20.33 -13.77
CA GLY A 173 -3.92 -19.31 -14.63
C GLY A 173 -2.92 -18.51 -15.45
N ILE A 174 -1.69 -18.34 -14.92
CA ILE A 174 -0.61 -17.55 -15.54
C ILE A 174 0.67 -18.39 -15.53
N PRO A 175 0.78 -19.40 -16.40
CA PRO A 175 1.88 -20.37 -16.35
C PRO A 175 3.25 -19.78 -16.76
N ASN A 176 3.26 -18.69 -17.55
CA ASN A 176 4.47 -18.08 -18.04
C ASN A 176 4.67 -16.67 -17.43
N PRO A 177 5.85 -16.40 -16.82
CA PRO A 177 6.18 -15.10 -16.30
C PRO A 177 6.17 -14.02 -17.41
N ARG A 178 5.63 -12.85 -17.10
CA ARG A 178 5.63 -11.70 -18.00
C ARG A 178 5.48 -10.39 -17.23
N VAL A 179 5.87 -9.31 -17.87
CA VAL A 179 5.62 -7.95 -17.40
C VAL A 179 4.45 -7.37 -18.18
N LEU A 180 3.45 -6.86 -17.46
CA LEU A 180 2.34 -6.11 -18.05
C LEU A 180 2.59 -4.62 -17.88
N THR A 181 2.30 -3.84 -18.92
CA THR A 181 2.40 -2.38 -18.92
C THR A 181 1.05 -1.69 -18.68
N VAL A 182 0.01 -2.48 -18.49
CA VAL A 182 -1.34 -1.99 -18.21
C VAL A 182 -1.39 -1.36 -16.83
N ASN A 183 -1.91 -0.14 -16.73
CA ASN A 183 -2.15 0.51 -15.46
C ASN A 183 -3.22 -0.24 -14.66
N ALA A 184 -2.94 -0.54 -13.41
CA ALA A 184 -3.84 -1.20 -12.48
C ALA A 184 -3.92 -0.42 -11.16
N VAL A 185 -5.02 -0.53 -10.47
CA VAL A 185 -5.26 0.12 -9.17
C VAL A 185 -5.96 -0.86 -8.22
N THR A 186 -5.85 -0.63 -6.92
CA THR A 186 -6.45 -1.53 -5.91
C THR A 186 -7.97 -1.69 -6.05
N ALA A 187 -8.67 -0.71 -6.64
CA ALA A 187 -10.09 -0.83 -6.96
C ALA A 187 -10.38 -1.99 -7.95
N ASP A 188 -9.41 -2.42 -8.75
CA ASP A 188 -9.54 -3.52 -9.70
C ASP A 188 -9.60 -4.90 -9.02
N ILE A 189 -9.21 -4.99 -7.74
CA ILE A 189 -9.16 -6.27 -7.01
C ILE A 189 -10.54 -6.90 -6.95
N LEU A 190 -11.54 -6.14 -6.50
CA LEU A 190 -12.91 -6.68 -6.32
C LEU A 190 -13.53 -7.21 -7.62
N PRO A 191 -13.64 -6.44 -8.72
CA PRO A 191 -14.23 -6.95 -9.96
C PRO A 191 -13.42 -8.10 -10.56
N THR A 192 -12.11 -8.12 -10.39
CA THR A 192 -11.25 -9.21 -10.85
C THR A 192 -11.51 -10.50 -10.06
N LEU A 193 -11.61 -10.41 -8.72
CA LEU A 193 -11.92 -11.57 -7.88
C LEU A 193 -13.34 -12.10 -8.14
N CYS A 194 -14.33 -11.23 -8.31
CA CYS A 194 -15.68 -11.63 -8.69
C CYS A 194 -15.68 -12.45 -9.99
N GLN A 195 -14.95 -12.00 -11.01
CA GLN A 195 -14.81 -12.74 -12.27
C GLN A 195 -14.15 -14.11 -12.08
N LEU A 196 -13.12 -14.20 -11.25
CA LEU A 196 -12.39 -15.46 -11.03
C LEU A 196 -13.20 -16.49 -10.24
N THR A 197 -13.97 -16.01 -9.28
CA THR A 197 -14.73 -16.88 -8.36
C THR A 197 -16.17 -17.15 -8.80
N GLY A 198 -16.66 -16.44 -9.81
CA GLY A 198 -18.07 -16.46 -10.21
C GLY A 198 -19.00 -15.72 -9.23
N ALA A 199 -18.45 -14.97 -8.28
CA ALA A 199 -19.26 -14.18 -7.36
C ALA A 199 -19.90 -12.99 -8.08
N THR A 200 -21.15 -12.69 -7.73
CA THR A 200 -21.82 -11.50 -8.24
C THR A 200 -21.23 -10.24 -7.57
N PRO A 201 -20.73 -9.26 -8.33
CA PRO A 201 -20.30 -8.01 -7.75
C PRO A 201 -21.48 -7.27 -7.10
N PRO A 202 -21.23 -6.39 -6.11
CA PRO A 202 -22.28 -5.60 -5.49
C PRO A 202 -22.97 -4.71 -6.54
N ASP A 203 -24.27 -4.46 -6.34
CA ASP A 203 -25.09 -3.59 -7.21
C ASP A 203 -24.82 -2.11 -6.92
N VAL A 204 -23.60 -1.69 -7.16
CA VAL A 204 -23.11 -0.32 -7.07
C VAL A 204 -22.10 -0.06 -8.19
N PRO A 205 -21.95 1.19 -8.67
CA PRO A 205 -20.87 1.52 -9.61
C PRO A 205 -19.50 1.16 -9.01
N LEU A 206 -18.69 0.44 -9.77
CA LEU A 206 -17.31 0.10 -9.39
C LEU A 206 -16.34 0.99 -10.18
N ASP A 207 -15.37 1.58 -9.47
CA ASP A 207 -14.31 2.38 -10.09
C ASP A 207 -13.19 1.53 -10.71
N GLY A 208 -13.17 0.24 -10.39
CA GLY A 208 -12.18 -0.72 -10.88
C GLY A 208 -12.69 -1.56 -12.04
N ILE A 209 -11.76 -2.14 -12.78
CA ILE A 209 -12.05 -3.06 -13.91
C ILE A 209 -11.62 -4.48 -13.58
N ASN A 210 -12.17 -5.45 -14.32
CA ASN A 210 -11.69 -6.82 -14.31
C ASN A 210 -10.38 -6.93 -15.12
N LEU A 211 -9.29 -7.31 -14.47
CA LEU A 211 -7.96 -7.46 -15.06
C LEU A 211 -7.68 -8.85 -15.65
N VAL A 212 -8.57 -9.83 -15.52
CA VAL A 212 -8.36 -11.19 -16.05
C VAL A 212 -8.03 -11.20 -17.54
N PRO A 213 -8.71 -10.43 -18.42
CA PRO A 213 -8.36 -10.39 -19.84
C PRO A 213 -6.92 -9.89 -20.08
N ASN A 214 -6.44 -8.93 -19.29
CA ASN A 214 -5.08 -8.41 -19.36
C ASN A 214 -4.06 -9.48 -18.90
N TRP A 215 -4.36 -10.15 -17.79
CA TRP A 215 -3.50 -11.23 -17.27
C TRP A 215 -3.37 -12.40 -18.24
N LEU A 216 -4.41 -12.71 -18.98
CA LEU A 216 -4.40 -13.76 -19.99
C LEU A 216 -3.87 -13.30 -21.35
N GLY A 217 -3.43 -12.04 -21.48
CA GLY A 217 -2.90 -11.46 -22.73
C GLY A 217 -3.94 -11.25 -23.83
N LYS A 218 -5.21 -11.21 -23.47
CA LYS A 218 -6.32 -10.95 -24.39
C LYS A 218 -6.58 -9.47 -24.60
N LYS A 219 -6.05 -8.61 -23.71
CA LYS A 219 -6.15 -7.16 -23.74
C LYS A 219 -4.83 -6.55 -23.30
N ASN A 220 -4.31 -5.56 -24.03
CA ASN A 220 -3.01 -4.93 -23.78
C ASN A 220 -3.12 -3.52 -23.20
N GLU A 221 -4.32 -3.01 -23.01
CA GLU A 221 -4.60 -1.69 -22.48
C GLU A 221 -5.71 -1.77 -21.44
N ARG A 222 -5.80 -0.77 -20.58
CA ARG A 222 -6.88 -0.65 -19.61
C ARG A 222 -8.19 -0.23 -20.28
N GLY A 223 -8.12 0.81 -21.10
CA GLY A 223 -9.26 1.40 -21.82
C GLY A 223 -10.12 2.32 -20.95
N GLU A 224 -10.01 2.27 -19.62
CA GLU A 224 -10.69 3.16 -18.68
C GLU A 224 -9.66 3.94 -17.85
N ALA A 225 -9.90 5.25 -17.72
CA ALA A 225 -8.99 6.09 -16.96
C ALA A 225 -9.11 5.87 -15.45
N ILE A 226 -7.98 5.93 -14.75
CA ILE A 226 -7.94 5.94 -13.28
C ILE A 226 -7.97 7.39 -12.80
N LYS A 227 -8.86 7.68 -11.85
CA LYS A 227 -9.05 9.03 -11.32
C LYS A 227 -8.57 9.12 -9.88
N PHE A 228 -7.85 10.19 -9.58
CA PHE A 228 -7.32 10.47 -8.25
C PHE A 228 -7.69 11.89 -7.85
N TRP A 229 -8.05 12.10 -6.59
CA TRP A 229 -8.27 13.43 -6.03
C TRP A 229 -7.88 13.48 -4.55
N SER A 230 -7.55 14.68 -4.10
CA SER A 230 -7.31 14.92 -2.69
C SER A 230 -8.64 15.08 -1.99
N PHE A 231 -9.06 14.07 -1.25
CA PHE A 231 -10.27 14.09 -0.47
C PHE A 231 -10.00 14.63 0.93
N LYS A 232 -10.78 15.63 1.36
CA LYS A 232 -10.79 16.09 2.74
C LYS A 232 -12.01 15.52 3.43
N ALA A 233 -11.82 14.47 4.22
CA ALA A 233 -12.87 14.01 5.10
C ALA A 233 -13.16 15.06 6.17
N ASP A 234 -14.42 15.44 6.33
CA ASP A 234 -14.88 16.15 7.52
C ASP A 234 -14.84 15.16 8.67
N TYR A 235 -13.92 15.36 9.60
CA TYR A 235 -13.80 14.53 10.78
C TYR A 235 -14.99 14.80 11.70
N ASP A 236 -15.92 13.87 11.79
CA ASP A 236 -16.90 13.86 12.85
C ASP A 236 -16.22 13.42 14.15
N THR A 237 -15.95 14.40 15.01
CA THR A 237 -15.31 14.14 16.32
C THR A 237 -16.23 13.40 17.29
N SER A 238 -17.53 13.32 16.99
CA SER A 238 -18.53 12.58 17.78
C SER A 238 -18.67 11.11 17.36
N ALA A 239 -18.10 10.73 16.23
CA ALA A 239 -18.16 9.35 15.74
C ALA A 239 -17.52 8.38 16.74
N LYS A 240 -18.18 7.26 16.98
CA LYS A 240 -17.61 6.18 17.81
C LYS A 240 -16.34 5.64 17.15
N PRO A 241 -15.32 5.26 17.94
CA PRO A 241 -14.17 4.55 17.42
C PRO A 241 -14.59 3.31 16.63
N TYR A 242 -13.94 3.07 15.49
CA TYR A 242 -14.16 1.87 14.66
C TYR A 242 -13.74 0.60 15.41
N ILE A 243 -12.63 0.69 16.15
CA ILE A 243 -12.17 -0.36 17.05
C ILE A 243 -12.41 0.13 18.48
N ASP A 244 -13.02 -0.72 19.31
CA ASP A 244 -13.24 -0.41 20.74
C ASP A 244 -11.89 -0.06 21.38
N PRO A 245 -11.75 1.10 22.04
CA PRO A 245 -10.52 1.49 22.73
C PRO A 245 -10.06 0.47 23.79
N GLU A 246 -10.98 -0.24 24.42
CA GLU A 246 -10.63 -1.30 25.37
C GLU A 246 -9.88 -2.47 24.72
N LEU A 247 -10.22 -2.81 23.45
CA LEU A 247 -9.51 -3.83 22.69
C LEU A 247 -8.09 -3.41 22.30
N GLN A 248 -7.82 -2.11 22.31
CA GLN A 248 -6.50 -1.57 21.98
C GLN A 248 -5.58 -1.47 23.19
N LYS A 249 -6.12 -1.54 24.41
CA LYS A 249 -5.32 -1.50 25.63
C LYS A 249 -4.33 -2.65 25.67
N GLY A 250 -3.06 -2.32 25.91
CA GLY A 250 -1.98 -3.29 26.00
C GLY A 250 -1.43 -3.76 24.66
N THR A 251 -1.94 -3.27 23.49
CA THR A 251 -1.29 -3.46 22.20
C THR A 251 -0.08 -2.56 22.07
N THR A 252 0.85 -2.91 21.15
CA THR A 252 2.04 -2.09 20.90
C THR A 252 1.63 -0.74 20.30
N PRO A 253 1.86 0.38 20.98
CA PRO A 253 1.43 1.68 20.49
C PRO A 253 2.46 2.32 19.58
N THR A 254 2.02 2.96 18.50
CA THR A 254 2.86 3.85 17.70
C THR A 254 2.99 5.24 18.31
N VAL A 255 2.03 5.65 19.14
CA VAL A 255 2.05 6.90 19.90
C VAL A 255 1.60 6.58 21.32
N LYS A 256 2.35 6.97 22.34
CA LYS A 256 1.97 6.86 23.76
C LYS A 256 1.40 8.18 24.19
N GLU A 257 0.16 8.16 24.72
CA GLU A 257 -0.39 9.30 25.42
C GLU A 257 0.12 9.33 26.86
N ALA A 258 0.12 10.53 27.49
CA ALA A 258 0.73 10.76 28.78
C ALA A 258 0.09 9.94 29.92
N ASP A 259 -1.17 9.57 29.79
CA ASP A 259 -1.93 8.75 30.73
C ASP A 259 -1.92 7.25 30.39
N GLY A 260 -1.14 6.84 29.41
CA GLY A 260 -1.04 5.46 28.96
C GLY A 260 -2.22 4.97 28.15
N LEU A 261 -3.16 5.85 27.83
CA LEU A 261 -4.21 5.55 26.84
C LEU A 261 -3.64 5.65 25.44
N LEU A 262 -3.92 4.62 24.70
CA LEU A 262 -3.42 4.42 23.37
C LEU A 262 -4.04 5.36 22.36
N THR A 263 -3.46 5.70 21.62
CA THR A 263 -2.62 6.07 20.63
C THR A 263 -3.14 6.28 19.21
N ARG A 264 -4.03 5.50 18.66
CA ARG A 264 -4.78 5.79 17.45
C ARG A 264 -6.25 5.51 17.66
N THR A 265 -7.04 6.55 17.76
CA THR A 265 -8.49 6.44 17.69
C THR A 265 -8.83 6.28 16.21
N PHE A 266 -9.04 5.05 15.76
CA PHE A 266 -9.65 4.82 14.45
C PHE A 266 -11.12 5.23 14.56
N LYS A 267 -11.41 6.43 14.09
CA LYS A 267 -12.78 6.92 14.02
C LYS A 267 -13.41 6.42 12.74
N ASN A 268 -14.69 6.07 12.82
CA ASN A 268 -15.49 5.81 11.65
C ASN A 268 -15.61 7.12 10.88
N PHE A 269 -15.00 7.18 9.70
CA PHE A 269 -15.16 8.30 8.80
C PHE A 269 -16.50 8.13 8.07
N HIS A 270 -17.48 8.94 8.42
CA HIS A 270 -18.63 9.11 7.57
C HIS A 270 -18.20 10.01 6.40
N HIS A 271 -18.11 9.43 5.22
CA HIS A 271 -17.99 10.23 4.01
C HIS A 271 -19.35 10.88 3.77
N PRO A 272 -19.46 12.22 3.91
CA PRO A 272 -20.65 12.92 3.48
C PRO A 272 -20.85 12.66 1.99
N LYS A 273 -22.06 12.90 1.49
CA LYS A 273 -22.31 12.86 0.03
C LYS A 273 -21.27 13.71 -0.68
N ILE A 274 -20.73 13.20 -1.77
CA ILE A 274 -19.81 13.93 -2.65
C ILE A 274 -20.48 15.28 -3.01
N ARG A 275 -19.77 16.36 -2.76
CA ARG A 275 -20.22 17.73 -3.02
C ARG A 275 -19.44 18.27 -4.22
N GLU A 276 -19.98 19.28 -4.91
CA GLU A 276 -19.31 19.92 -6.04
C GLU A 276 -17.89 20.41 -5.69
N GLN A 277 -17.68 20.91 -4.48
CA GLN A 277 -16.38 21.34 -3.99
C GLN A 277 -15.35 20.21 -3.85
N ASP A 278 -15.78 18.96 -3.77
CA ASP A 278 -14.88 17.81 -3.67
C ASP A 278 -14.20 17.50 -5.01
N PHE A 279 -14.75 18.04 -6.11
CA PHE A 279 -14.15 18.00 -7.44
C PHE A 279 -13.16 19.15 -7.71
N THR A 280 -12.89 19.97 -6.71
CA THR A 280 -11.89 21.05 -6.77
C THR A 280 -10.60 20.65 -6.06
N GLY A 281 -9.51 21.37 -6.35
CA GLY A 281 -8.20 21.11 -5.73
C GLY A 281 -7.39 20.05 -6.46
N ALA A 282 -6.43 19.47 -5.77
CA ALA A 282 -5.48 18.53 -6.35
C ALA A 282 -6.17 17.25 -6.84
N ARG A 283 -6.12 17.02 -8.15
CA ARG A 283 -6.72 15.85 -8.81
C ARG A 283 -5.90 15.42 -10.01
N ALA A 284 -6.01 14.18 -10.40
CA ALA A 284 -5.35 13.64 -11.58
C ALA A 284 -6.21 12.59 -12.29
N ILE A 285 -6.02 12.48 -13.58
CA ILE A 285 -6.57 11.40 -14.38
C ILE A 285 -5.42 10.72 -15.14
N LEU A 286 -5.37 9.39 -15.04
CA LEU A 286 -4.38 8.54 -15.66
C LEU A 286 -5.07 7.64 -16.69
N THR A 287 -4.73 7.82 -17.95
CA THR A 287 -5.09 6.92 -19.06
C THR A 287 -4.01 5.85 -19.25
N ASP A 288 -4.07 5.07 -20.32
CA ASP A 288 -3.03 4.09 -20.62
C ASP A 288 -1.65 4.75 -20.80
N ASP A 289 -1.59 5.94 -21.40
CA ASP A 289 -0.34 6.60 -21.78
C ASP A 289 -0.11 7.96 -21.11
N TYR A 290 -1.18 8.69 -20.84
CA TYR A 290 -1.10 10.08 -20.40
C TYR A 290 -1.64 10.28 -18.98
N LYS A 291 -1.04 11.21 -18.27
CA LYS A 291 -1.52 11.67 -16.98
C LYS A 291 -1.70 13.19 -16.99
N LEU A 292 -2.93 13.62 -16.71
CA LEU A 292 -3.26 15.02 -16.44
C LEU A 292 -3.29 15.21 -14.92
N VAL A 293 -2.57 16.21 -14.43
CA VAL A 293 -2.59 16.63 -13.03
C VAL A 293 -3.07 18.08 -12.95
N ILE A 294 -4.02 18.36 -12.09
CA ILE A 294 -4.55 19.71 -11.83
C ILE A 294 -4.30 20.02 -10.35
N ASP A 295 -3.73 21.19 -10.09
CA ASP A 295 -3.39 21.68 -8.76
C ASP A 295 -2.53 20.70 -7.91
N GLY A 296 -1.72 19.88 -8.56
CA GLY A 296 -0.87 18.88 -7.89
C GLY A 296 0.17 19.47 -6.93
N GLU A 297 0.67 20.65 -7.26
CA GLU A 297 1.54 21.48 -6.41
C GLU A 297 1.01 22.91 -6.39
N LYS A 298 1.28 23.62 -5.29
CA LYS A 298 0.73 24.96 -4.96
C LYS A 298 0.93 26.07 -6.02
N LYS A 299 1.49 25.81 -7.19
CA LYS A 299 1.65 26.79 -8.28
C LYS A 299 1.67 26.14 -9.67
N ALA A 300 1.49 24.83 -9.73
CA ALA A 300 1.70 24.11 -10.98
C ALA A 300 0.53 24.27 -11.97
N GLY A 301 -0.68 24.59 -11.47
CA GLY A 301 -1.88 24.72 -12.32
C GLY A 301 -2.22 23.40 -13.00
N VAL A 302 -2.09 23.36 -14.33
CA VAL A 302 -2.41 22.18 -15.14
C VAL A 302 -1.12 21.61 -15.75
N GLU A 303 -0.92 20.31 -15.57
CA GLU A 303 0.23 19.58 -16.08
C GLU A 303 -0.22 18.31 -16.81
N LEU A 304 0.31 18.07 -17.99
CA LEU A 304 0.05 16.87 -18.80
C LEU A 304 1.37 16.15 -19.09
N PHE A 305 1.41 14.84 -18.86
CA PHE A 305 2.61 14.03 -19.06
C PHE A 305 2.32 12.81 -19.95
N ASP A 306 3.25 12.47 -20.85
CA ASP A 306 3.31 11.20 -21.57
C ASP A 306 4.16 10.23 -20.74
N LEU A 307 3.51 9.37 -19.95
CA LEU A 307 4.22 8.48 -19.01
C LEU A 307 5.02 7.37 -19.71
N LYS A 308 4.72 7.05 -20.96
CA LYS A 308 5.54 6.11 -21.75
C LYS A 308 6.91 6.68 -22.07
N LYS A 309 6.98 7.96 -22.41
CA LYS A 309 8.22 8.64 -22.77
C LYS A 309 8.89 9.35 -21.59
N ASP A 310 8.09 9.87 -20.69
CA ASP A 310 8.53 10.64 -19.52
C ASP A 310 7.89 10.12 -18.21
N PRO A 311 8.26 8.93 -17.74
CA PRO A 311 7.75 8.39 -16.49
C PRO A 311 8.21 9.17 -15.25
N SER A 312 9.11 10.14 -15.44
CA SER A 312 9.64 11.03 -14.39
C SER A 312 8.88 12.34 -14.26
N GLU A 313 7.90 12.58 -15.14
CA GLU A 313 7.03 13.77 -15.13
C GLU A 313 7.81 15.10 -15.15
N LYS A 314 8.83 15.17 -16.00
CA LYS A 314 9.71 16.35 -16.14
C LYS A 314 9.23 17.34 -17.19
N ASN A 315 8.54 16.85 -18.22
CA ASN A 315 8.15 17.63 -19.40
C ASN A 315 6.63 17.83 -19.41
N ASN A 316 6.19 19.01 -18.97
CA ASN A 316 4.78 19.37 -19.03
C ASN A 316 4.36 19.67 -20.49
N LEU A 317 3.41 18.90 -20.99
CA LEU A 317 2.87 18.99 -22.35
C LEU A 317 1.54 19.76 -22.43
N ALA A 318 1.06 20.35 -21.35
CA ALA A 318 -0.27 20.97 -21.31
C ALA A 318 -0.46 22.09 -22.34
N GLU A 319 0.57 22.90 -22.57
CA GLU A 319 0.54 23.97 -23.60
C GLU A 319 0.64 23.44 -25.04
N VAL A 320 1.30 22.27 -25.22
CA VAL A 320 1.48 21.64 -26.54
C VAL A 320 0.24 20.86 -26.97
N HIS A 321 -0.52 20.32 -26.02
CA HIS A 321 -1.71 19.50 -26.26
C HIS A 321 -2.96 20.03 -25.53
N PRO A 322 -3.40 21.27 -25.80
CA PRO A 322 -4.54 21.88 -25.10
C PRO A 322 -5.85 21.11 -25.30
N ASP A 323 -6.07 20.51 -26.46
CA ASP A 323 -7.27 19.71 -26.76
C ASP A 323 -7.34 18.46 -25.89
N MET A 324 -6.20 17.81 -25.63
CA MET A 324 -6.12 16.65 -24.72
C MET A 324 -6.38 17.08 -23.28
N VAL A 325 -5.81 18.20 -22.85
CA VAL A 325 -6.12 18.77 -21.52
C VAL A 325 -7.60 19.01 -21.38
N GLN A 326 -8.25 19.65 -22.38
CA GLN A 326 -9.69 19.90 -22.34
C GLN A 326 -10.50 18.60 -22.27
N THR A 327 -10.11 17.59 -23.05
CA THR A 327 -10.81 16.29 -23.11
C THR A 327 -10.70 15.56 -21.77
N LEU A 328 -9.50 15.45 -21.19
CA LEU A 328 -9.27 14.76 -19.92
C LEU A 328 -9.87 15.52 -18.72
N SER A 329 -9.92 16.85 -18.77
CA SER A 329 -10.51 17.66 -17.70
C SER A 329 -12.03 17.50 -17.59
N LYS A 330 -12.71 16.99 -18.63
CA LYS A 330 -14.15 16.74 -18.65
C LYS A 330 -14.55 15.36 -18.12
N GLN A 331 -13.62 14.46 -17.99
CA GLN A 331 -13.81 13.10 -17.47
C GLN A 331 -13.73 13.08 -15.94
#